data_01be25feeb02a9184d4e4fdfdb7caa0f
#
_entry.id   01be25feeb02a9184d4e4fdfdb7caa0f
#
_cell.length_a   1.000
_cell.length_b   1.000
_cell.length_c   1.000
_cell.angle_alpha   90.00
_cell.angle_beta   90.00
_cell.angle_gamma   90.00
#
_symmetry.space_group_name_H-M   'P 1'
#
loop_
_entity.id
_entity.type
_entity.pdbx_description
1 polymer ?
#
loop_
_entity_poly.entity_id
_entity_poly.type
_entity_poly.pdbx_seq_one_letter_code
_entity_poly.pdbx_strand_id
1 'polypeptide(L)'
;MRKNRLPALLLCTLLCLAGCGGQGRQISDAASPPPSGAEITPAEVTETAAQTESYTRSTPISAVMSDPAFGDYGRLIFPANTGYWSGNTLEELHLTWYSHVDPDKTVEIVNYMKARAEAGETIFYDIYTEEEKAADPAKRDTGLFFFRGEPGAKFAVCNAGGGFAYVGAMHDSFPHALELSKKGYNAFALIYRPGAQTACEDLARAISFIFAYAEELQVDTDCYSLWGGSAGGRMAAYLGTYGPAGFGGDDLPRPGAAVIQYTGHSEYSRNDPPTYSCVGESDGIASWRVMEQRLAQLSALGIDTEFHAYPGLGHGFGLGTGTAAEGWLEDAVAFWEKQMEV
;
A
#
# COMPACT_ATOMS: atom_id res chain seq x y z
N MET A 1 -27.05 -37.74 -28.85
CA MET A 1 -27.45 -37.41 -30.23
C MET A 1 -27.45 -35.89 -30.39
N ARG A 2 -26.81 -35.47 -31.52
CA ARG A 2 -26.68 -34.11 -32.11
C ARG A 2 -25.98 -33.04 -31.24
N LYS A 3 -24.70 -32.76 -31.41
CA LYS A 3 -23.86 -32.10 -32.45
C LYS A 3 -24.59 -30.95 -33.17
N ASN A 4 -24.18 -29.71 -32.91
CA ASN A 4 -23.99 -28.78 -34.01
C ASN A 4 -22.91 -27.74 -33.73
N ARG A 5 -22.13 -27.54 -34.75
CA ARG A 5 -20.83 -26.88 -34.88
C ARG A 5 -21.02 -25.39 -35.27
N LEU A 6 -19.94 -24.68 -35.02
CA LEU A 6 -19.49 -23.38 -35.57
C LEU A 6 -19.98 -23.05 -37.04
N PRO A 7 -19.85 -21.76 -37.49
CA PRO A 7 -18.52 -21.41 -37.99
C PRO A 7 -18.04 -19.99 -37.71
N ALA A 8 -16.71 -19.91 -37.80
CA ALA A 8 -15.91 -18.70 -37.94
C ALA A 8 -16.18 -18.03 -39.32
N LEU A 9 -16.07 -16.71 -39.38
CA LEU A 9 -15.72 -16.04 -40.63
C LEU A 9 -14.73 -14.90 -40.38
N LEU A 10 -13.60 -15.12 -40.98
CA LEU A 10 -12.46 -14.23 -41.24
C LEU A 10 -12.89 -13.25 -42.36
N LEU A 11 -12.54 -11.97 -42.28
CA LEU A 11 -12.26 -11.19 -43.47
C LEU A 11 -11.24 -10.08 -43.20
N CYS A 12 -10.08 -10.31 -43.79
CA CYS A 12 -9.06 -9.30 -44.07
C CYS A 12 -9.55 -8.37 -45.19
N THR A 13 -9.21 -7.11 -45.15
CA THR A 13 -8.82 -6.38 -46.37
C THR A 13 -7.82 -5.28 -46.07
N LEU A 14 -6.72 -5.45 -46.75
CA LEU A 14 -5.61 -4.54 -47.03
C LEU A 14 -6.04 -3.41 -47.96
N LEU A 15 -5.15 -2.47 -48.09
CA LEU A 15 -4.75 -1.56 -49.23
C LEU A 15 -4.94 -0.09 -48.85
N CYS A 16 -4.12 0.85 -49.28
CA CYS A 16 -2.77 0.97 -49.85
C CYS A 16 -2.41 2.46 -49.80
N LEU A 17 -1.15 2.72 -49.58
CA LEU A 17 -0.19 3.58 -50.26
C LEU A 17 -0.69 4.69 -51.20
N ALA A 18 -0.20 5.92 -50.99
CA ALA A 18 0.48 6.82 -51.93
C ALA A 18 0.67 8.17 -51.18
N GLY A 19 1.80 8.83 -51.10
CA GLY A 19 2.96 8.94 -51.96
C GLY A 19 3.09 10.38 -52.48
N CYS A 20 4.32 10.91 -52.43
CA CYS A 20 4.83 12.16 -53.03
C CYS A 20 4.60 13.43 -52.21
N GLY A 21 5.56 14.27 -51.91
CA GLY A 21 6.88 14.51 -52.50
C GLY A 21 7.15 16.00 -52.52
N GLY A 22 8.32 16.39 -52.12
CA GLY A 22 8.97 17.48 -52.80
C GLY A 22 9.14 18.81 -52.07
N GLN A 23 10.38 19.10 -51.89
CA GLN A 23 11.13 20.34 -52.15
C GLN A 23 11.62 21.11 -50.93
N GLY A 24 12.93 21.02 -50.84
CA GLY A 24 13.78 21.85 -50.03
C GLY A 24 13.81 23.33 -50.43
N ARG A 25 14.12 24.15 -49.51
CA ARG A 25 14.65 25.48 -49.72
C ARG A 25 15.74 25.78 -48.69
N GLN A 26 16.96 25.72 -49.14
CA GLN A 26 18.08 26.43 -48.52
C GLN A 26 17.89 27.94 -48.74
N ILE A 27 18.08 28.74 -47.71
CA ILE A 27 18.55 30.09 -47.84
C ILE A 27 19.56 30.34 -46.73
N SER A 28 20.79 30.58 -47.18
CA SER A 28 21.89 31.26 -46.43
C SER A 28 21.49 32.74 -46.19
N ASP A 29 21.83 33.31 -45.06
CA ASP A 29 22.84 34.38 -45.04
C ASP A 29 23.01 34.94 -43.63
N ALA A 30 24.22 35.32 -43.40
CA ALA A 30 24.81 35.88 -42.21
C ALA A 30 24.17 37.22 -41.77
N ALA A 31 24.01 37.38 -40.48
CA ALA A 31 23.84 38.71 -39.86
C ALA A 31 24.81 38.84 -38.69
N SER A 32 25.53 39.97 -38.72
CA SER A 32 26.57 40.41 -37.83
C SER A 32 26.15 40.56 -36.37
N PRO A 33 27.09 40.52 -35.40
CA PRO A 33 26.77 40.63 -33.98
C PRO A 33 26.42 42.05 -33.56
N PRO A 34 25.50 42.26 -32.61
CA PRO A 34 25.26 43.56 -32.00
C PRO A 34 26.30 43.86 -30.90
N PRO A 35 26.45 45.15 -30.53
CA PRO A 35 27.59 45.63 -29.73
C PRO A 35 27.49 45.22 -28.24
N SER A 36 28.64 44.96 -27.69
CA SER A 36 28.95 44.81 -26.27
C SER A 36 28.55 46.05 -25.47
N GLY A 37 27.93 45.84 -24.30
CA GLY A 37 27.89 46.85 -23.24
C GLY A 37 26.52 47.00 -22.57
N ALA A 38 26.19 46.11 -21.68
CA ALA A 38 25.34 46.40 -20.53
C ALA A 38 25.73 45.43 -19.41
N GLU A 39 26.37 45.96 -18.36
CA GLU A 39 26.55 45.26 -17.10
C GLU A 39 25.17 44.92 -16.52
N ILE A 40 24.83 43.64 -16.50
CA ILE A 40 23.67 43.13 -15.77
C ILE A 40 24.17 42.83 -14.36
N THR A 41 23.86 43.72 -13.42
CA THR A 41 23.91 43.43 -11.98
C THR A 41 23.08 42.17 -11.70
N PRO A 42 23.59 41.15 -10.99
CA PRO A 42 22.75 40.03 -10.60
C PRO A 42 21.66 40.53 -9.65
N ALA A 43 20.42 40.46 -10.07
CA ALA A 43 19.32 40.55 -9.14
C ALA A 43 19.47 39.35 -8.17
N GLU A 44 19.62 39.63 -6.88
CA GLU A 44 19.45 38.65 -5.84
C GLU A 44 18.07 38.01 -6.05
N VAL A 45 18.06 36.78 -6.59
CA VAL A 45 16.93 35.91 -6.52
C VAL A 45 16.88 35.46 -5.06
N THR A 46 16.14 36.20 -4.26
CA THR A 46 15.62 35.69 -2.99
C THR A 46 14.66 34.59 -3.35
N GLU A 47 15.17 33.36 -3.49
CA GLU A 47 14.40 32.14 -3.37
C GLU A 47 13.90 32.11 -1.94
N THR A 48 12.76 32.73 -1.70
CA THR A 48 11.92 32.37 -0.56
C THR A 48 11.29 31.04 -0.94
N ALA A 49 12.02 29.95 -0.70
CA ALA A 49 11.39 28.66 -0.53
C ALA A 49 10.36 28.88 0.59
N ALA A 50 9.09 28.95 0.24
CA ALA A 50 8.02 28.92 1.21
C ALA A 50 8.26 27.63 2.00
N GLN A 51 8.75 27.76 3.25
CA GLN A 51 8.79 26.65 4.17
C GLN A 51 7.33 26.27 4.38
N THR A 52 6.90 25.21 3.70
CA THR A 52 5.57 24.66 3.90
C THR A 52 5.49 24.24 5.35
N GLU A 53 4.49 24.77 6.05
CA GLU A 53 4.32 24.58 7.49
C GLU A 53 4.03 23.09 7.77
N SER A 54 4.86 22.48 8.61
CA SER A 54 4.68 21.08 9.01
C SER A 54 3.46 20.94 9.89
N TYR A 55 2.75 19.85 9.75
CA TYR A 55 1.64 19.50 10.65
C TYR A 55 2.14 19.23 12.07
N THR A 56 1.30 19.57 13.02
CA THR A 56 1.51 19.35 14.46
C THR A 56 0.34 18.54 15.03
N ARG A 57 0.43 18.11 16.28
CA ARG A 57 -0.66 17.40 16.96
C ARG A 57 -1.98 18.18 16.93
N SER A 58 -1.93 19.52 17.02
CA SER A 58 -3.10 20.40 16.98
C SER A 58 -3.62 20.72 15.58
N THR A 59 -2.97 20.20 14.53
CA THR A 59 -3.46 20.42 13.16
C THR A 59 -4.81 19.77 12.96
N PRO A 60 -5.80 20.51 12.42
CA PRO A 60 -7.11 19.92 12.11
C PRO A 60 -7.02 18.80 11.08
N ILE A 61 -7.70 17.69 11.31
CA ILE A 61 -7.78 16.56 10.37
C ILE A 61 -8.29 17.05 9.00
N SER A 62 -9.28 17.94 8.99
CA SER A 62 -9.80 18.52 7.75
C SER A 62 -8.75 19.31 6.94
N ALA A 63 -7.79 19.94 7.62
CA ALA A 63 -6.72 20.65 6.95
C ALA A 63 -5.78 19.67 6.22
N VAL A 64 -5.48 18.52 6.83
CA VAL A 64 -4.70 17.45 6.16
C VAL A 64 -5.47 16.91 4.96
N MET A 65 -6.75 16.57 5.14
CA MET A 65 -7.59 15.99 4.07
C MET A 65 -7.76 16.91 2.85
N SER A 66 -7.71 18.24 3.06
CA SER A 66 -7.89 19.25 2.02
C SER A 66 -6.59 19.92 1.57
N ASP A 67 -5.43 19.44 2.03
CA ASP A 67 -4.14 20.00 1.63
C ASP A 67 -3.93 19.76 0.12
N PRO A 68 -3.63 20.83 -0.67
CA PRO A 68 -3.39 20.70 -2.10
C PRO A 68 -2.28 19.71 -2.47
N ALA A 69 -1.31 19.47 -1.58
CA ALA A 69 -0.25 18.49 -1.80
C ALA A 69 -0.80 17.08 -2.02
N PHE A 70 -1.97 16.77 -1.46
CA PHE A 70 -2.58 15.43 -1.55
C PHE A 70 -3.65 15.33 -2.65
N GLY A 71 -4.05 16.44 -3.29
CA GLY A 71 -5.11 16.41 -4.29
C GLY A 71 -6.36 15.66 -3.79
N ASP A 72 -6.99 14.88 -4.67
CA ASP A 72 -8.24 14.16 -4.36
C ASP A 72 -8.06 12.96 -3.41
N TYR A 73 -6.84 12.45 -3.23
CA TYR A 73 -6.59 11.32 -2.33
C TYR A 73 -6.38 11.71 -0.87
N GLY A 74 -6.22 12.99 -0.56
CA GLY A 74 -6.12 13.46 0.84
C GLY A 74 -7.26 12.96 1.72
N ARG A 75 -8.46 12.83 1.16
CA ARG A 75 -9.64 12.28 1.84
C ARG A 75 -9.50 10.80 2.24
N LEU A 76 -8.57 10.05 1.64
CA LEU A 76 -8.33 8.62 1.91
C LEU A 76 -7.23 8.37 2.96
N ILE A 77 -6.56 9.42 3.43
CA ILE A 77 -5.58 9.33 4.53
C ILE A 77 -6.29 8.91 5.83
N PHE A 78 -7.54 9.31 5.99
CA PHE A 78 -8.41 8.89 7.09
C PHE A 78 -9.56 8.03 6.54
N PRO A 79 -10.26 7.23 7.38
CA PRO A 79 -11.31 6.37 6.87
C PRO A 79 -12.38 7.17 6.11
N ALA A 80 -12.68 6.75 4.88
CA ALA A 80 -13.70 7.39 4.06
C ALA A 80 -15.09 7.37 4.71
N ASN A 81 -15.39 6.33 5.49
CA ASN A 81 -16.61 6.26 6.29
C ASN A 81 -16.43 6.97 7.63
N THR A 82 -16.95 8.19 7.74
CA THR A 82 -16.84 9.04 8.92
C THR A 82 -17.53 8.50 10.18
N GLY A 83 -18.35 7.45 10.06
CA GLY A 83 -18.98 6.79 11.21
C GLY A 83 -18.02 5.95 12.05
N TYR A 84 -16.79 5.72 11.58
CA TYR A 84 -15.80 4.86 12.25
C TYR A 84 -14.63 5.61 12.86
N TRP A 85 -14.63 6.92 12.83
CA TRP A 85 -13.61 7.73 13.50
C TRP A 85 -14.19 9.03 14.05
N SER A 86 -13.47 9.67 14.97
CA SER A 86 -13.82 10.94 15.58
C SER A 86 -12.55 11.71 15.95
N GLY A 87 -12.74 12.97 16.36
CA GLY A 87 -11.67 13.92 16.64
C GLY A 87 -11.64 15.05 15.62
N ASN A 88 -11.17 16.24 16.03
CA ASN A 88 -11.04 17.39 15.17
C ASN A 88 -9.58 17.62 14.74
N THR A 89 -8.63 17.22 15.58
CA THR A 89 -7.19 17.38 15.38
C THR A 89 -6.48 16.03 15.32
N LEU A 90 -5.22 16.03 14.89
CA LEU A 90 -4.43 14.81 14.80
C LEU A 90 -4.24 14.12 16.16
N GLU A 91 -4.13 14.89 17.26
CA GLU A 91 -4.03 14.32 18.62
C GLU A 91 -5.34 13.75 19.14
N GLU A 92 -6.48 14.22 18.63
CA GLU A 92 -7.80 13.76 19.02
C GLU A 92 -8.30 12.59 18.17
N LEU A 93 -7.52 12.17 17.17
CA LEU A 93 -7.93 11.07 16.27
C LEU A 93 -8.23 9.81 17.06
N HIS A 94 -9.46 9.36 16.98
CA HIS A 94 -9.91 8.10 17.53
C HIS A 94 -10.51 7.23 16.42
N LEU A 95 -10.07 5.99 16.33
CA LEU A 95 -10.59 4.98 15.41
C LEU A 95 -11.43 3.96 16.17
N THR A 96 -12.60 3.62 15.65
CA THR A 96 -13.48 2.61 16.25
C THR A 96 -12.74 1.27 16.36
N TRP A 97 -12.87 0.62 17.52
CA TRP A 97 -12.22 -0.66 17.92
C TRP A 97 -10.73 -0.58 18.23
N TYR A 98 -10.09 0.56 18.11
CA TYR A 98 -8.72 0.75 18.59
C TYR A 98 -8.73 1.58 19.88
N SER A 99 -8.02 1.11 20.89
CA SER A 99 -7.99 1.77 22.18
C SER A 99 -7.18 3.07 22.18
N HIS A 100 -6.23 3.18 21.26
CA HIS A 100 -5.34 4.32 21.14
C HIS A 100 -4.77 4.41 19.73
N VAL A 101 -4.70 5.63 19.21
CA VAL A 101 -3.94 5.98 18.00
C VAL A 101 -2.82 6.90 18.45
N ASP A 102 -1.57 6.56 18.15
CA ASP A 102 -0.41 7.35 18.58
C ASP A 102 -0.38 8.70 17.83
N PRO A 103 -0.53 9.85 18.56
CA PRO A 103 -0.57 11.17 17.91
C PRO A 103 0.77 11.55 17.27
N ASP A 104 1.91 11.16 17.87
CA ASP A 104 3.22 11.49 17.32
C ASP A 104 3.48 10.71 16.04
N LYS A 105 3.11 9.43 16.02
CA LYS A 105 3.19 8.62 14.83
C LYS A 105 2.23 9.12 13.74
N THR A 106 1.03 9.55 14.10
CA THR A 106 0.08 10.19 13.17
C THR A 106 0.68 11.43 12.51
N VAL A 107 1.27 12.32 13.31
CA VAL A 107 1.95 13.54 12.81
C VAL A 107 3.15 13.19 11.93
N GLU A 108 3.95 12.21 12.33
CA GLU A 108 5.10 11.73 11.54
C GLU A 108 4.65 11.23 10.15
N ILE A 109 3.60 10.41 10.10
CA ILE A 109 3.07 9.83 8.85
C ILE A 109 2.59 10.92 7.89
N VAL A 110 1.73 11.85 8.37
CA VAL A 110 1.18 12.88 7.48
C VAL A 110 2.24 13.87 7.01
N ASN A 111 3.24 14.18 7.84
CA ASN A 111 4.39 15.01 7.42
C ASN A 111 5.30 14.29 6.44
N TYR A 112 5.55 12.99 6.63
CA TYR A 112 6.28 12.18 5.65
C TYR A 112 5.57 12.22 4.28
N MET A 113 4.26 11.96 4.26
CA MET A 113 3.46 11.99 3.03
C MET A 113 3.51 13.36 2.36
N LYS A 114 3.33 14.45 3.15
CA LYS A 114 3.35 15.81 2.64
C LYS A 114 4.70 16.15 2.01
N ALA A 115 5.80 15.90 2.72
CA ALA A 115 7.14 16.18 2.23
C ALA A 115 7.44 15.47 0.90
N ARG A 116 7.00 14.23 0.74
CA ARG A 116 7.18 13.47 -0.51
C ARG A 116 6.30 14.02 -1.64
N ALA A 117 5.04 14.32 -1.37
CA ALA A 117 4.13 14.90 -2.34
C ALA A 117 4.62 16.28 -2.83
N GLU A 118 5.09 17.13 -1.92
CA GLU A 118 5.68 18.45 -2.24
C GLU A 118 7.00 18.36 -3.02
N ALA A 119 7.77 17.29 -2.81
CA ALA A 119 8.94 16.95 -3.63
C ALA A 119 8.57 16.43 -5.04
N GLY A 120 7.28 16.33 -5.37
CA GLY A 120 6.79 15.84 -6.66
C GLY A 120 6.78 14.31 -6.79
N GLU A 121 6.93 13.59 -5.68
CA GLU A 121 6.85 12.12 -5.70
C GLU A 121 5.38 11.67 -5.73
N THR A 122 5.09 10.64 -6.50
CA THR A 122 3.78 9.97 -6.45
C THR A 122 3.73 9.08 -5.22
N ILE A 123 2.88 9.44 -4.25
CA ILE A 123 2.69 8.71 -2.99
C ILE A 123 1.37 7.94 -2.93
N PHE A 124 0.49 8.13 -3.91
CA PHE A 124 -0.77 7.42 -4.02
C PHE A 124 -0.98 6.94 -5.45
N TYR A 125 -1.36 5.69 -5.59
CA TYR A 125 -1.66 5.06 -6.88
C TYR A 125 -3.09 4.56 -6.90
N ASP A 126 -3.80 4.99 -7.91
CA ASP A 126 -5.13 4.49 -8.23
C ASP A 126 -5.00 3.13 -8.93
N ILE A 127 -5.62 2.11 -8.37
CA ILE A 127 -5.53 0.74 -8.88
C ILE A 127 -6.68 0.36 -9.82
N TYR A 128 -7.67 1.24 -9.96
CA TYR A 128 -8.83 1.05 -10.84
C TYR A 128 -8.92 2.14 -11.89
N THR A 129 -9.34 1.76 -13.10
CA THR A 129 -9.58 2.70 -14.20
C THR A 129 -10.85 3.52 -13.98
N GLU A 130 -10.97 4.66 -14.67
CA GLU A 130 -12.18 5.48 -14.58
C GLU A 130 -13.44 4.74 -15.08
N GLU A 131 -13.28 3.81 -16.04
CA GLU A 131 -14.39 2.96 -16.51
C GLU A 131 -14.85 2.00 -15.41
N GLU A 132 -13.90 1.36 -14.70
CA GLU A 132 -14.20 0.48 -13.56
C GLU A 132 -14.87 1.23 -12.41
N LYS A 133 -14.44 2.46 -12.13
CA LYS A 133 -15.04 3.34 -11.12
C LYS A 133 -16.41 3.88 -11.53
N ALA A 134 -16.65 4.05 -12.83
CA ALA A 134 -17.98 4.42 -13.33
C ALA A 134 -18.96 3.24 -13.19
N ALA A 135 -18.49 2.01 -13.39
CA ALA A 135 -19.28 0.81 -13.21
C ALA A 135 -19.54 0.46 -11.73
N ASP A 136 -18.56 0.72 -10.86
CA ASP A 136 -18.64 0.54 -9.40
C ASP A 136 -18.05 1.76 -8.69
N PRO A 137 -18.88 2.75 -8.29
CA PRO A 137 -18.40 3.98 -7.64
C PRO A 137 -17.65 3.76 -6.35
N ALA A 138 -17.84 2.64 -5.64
CA ALA A 138 -17.10 2.33 -4.41
C ALA A 138 -15.60 2.15 -4.66
N LYS A 139 -15.19 1.83 -5.89
CA LYS A 139 -13.79 1.76 -6.30
C LYS A 139 -13.06 3.11 -6.25
N ARG A 140 -13.77 4.23 -6.15
CA ARG A 140 -13.17 5.56 -5.92
C ARG A 140 -12.54 5.72 -4.54
N ASP A 141 -12.93 4.87 -3.61
CA ASP A 141 -12.44 4.89 -2.22
C ASP A 141 -11.38 3.79 -1.98
N THR A 142 -10.63 3.44 -3.02
CA THR A 142 -9.56 2.45 -2.98
C THR A 142 -8.28 3.01 -3.59
N GLY A 143 -7.15 2.39 -3.25
CA GLY A 143 -5.85 2.69 -3.82
C GLY A 143 -4.69 2.32 -2.92
N LEU A 144 -3.49 2.57 -3.38
CA LEU A 144 -2.24 2.25 -2.69
C LEU A 144 -1.51 3.52 -2.29
N PHE A 145 -1.29 3.71 -1.00
CA PHE A 145 -0.27 4.64 -0.52
C PHE A 145 1.09 3.96 -0.57
N PHE A 146 2.08 4.63 -1.13
CA PHE A 146 3.43 4.11 -1.29
C PHE A 146 4.43 4.82 -0.38
N PHE A 147 5.03 4.06 0.51
CA PHE A 147 6.14 4.45 1.37
C PHE A 147 7.41 3.86 0.75
N ARG A 148 8.17 4.70 0.04
CA ARG A 148 9.34 4.25 -0.70
C ARG A 148 10.48 3.90 0.23
N GLY A 149 11.11 2.75 -0.04
CA GLY A 149 12.41 2.35 0.47
C GLY A 149 13.51 2.62 -0.54
N GLU A 150 14.50 1.74 -0.59
CA GLU A 150 15.58 1.81 -1.57
C GLU A 150 15.08 1.37 -2.96
N PRO A 151 15.51 2.03 -4.05
CA PRO A 151 15.17 1.61 -5.39
C PRO A 151 15.60 0.16 -5.68
N GLY A 152 14.67 -0.64 -6.19
CA GLY A 152 14.91 -2.06 -6.47
C GLY A 152 14.87 -2.97 -5.25
N ALA A 153 14.54 -2.44 -4.06
CA ALA A 153 14.31 -3.29 -2.89
C ALA A 153 12.98 -4.05 -3.02
N LYS A 154 12.89 -5.17 -2.30
CA LYS A 154 11.66 -5.97 -2.20
C LYS A 154 10.52 -5.18 -1.59
N PHE A 155 9.28 -5.62 -1.82
CA PHE A 155 8.12 -4.88 -1.33
C PHE A 155 7.25 -5.67 -0.35
N ALA A 156 6.57 -4.92 0.49
CA ALA A 156 5.53 -5.37 1.38
C ALA A 156 4.20 -4.68 1.06
N VAL A 157 3.07 -5.39 1.20
CA VAL A 157 1.74 -4.78 1.19
C VAL A 157 1.13 -4.86 2.58
N CYS A 158 0.93 -3.70 3.22
CA CYS A 158 0.37 -3.56 4.55
C CYS A 158 -1.14 -3.33 4.48
N ASN A 159 -1.90 -4.18 5.17
CA ASN A 159 -3.35 -4.18 5.16
C ASN A 159 -3.87 -3.89 6.57
N ALA A 160 -4.58 -2.78 6.74
CA ALA A 160 -5.10 -2.40 8.04
C ALA A 160 -6.30 -3.27 8.45
N GLY A 161 -6.54 -3.36 9.76
CA GLY A 161 -7.78 -3.85 10.33
C GLY A 161 -8.93 -2.86 10.18
N GLY A 162 -10.02 -3.12 10.89
CA GLY A 162 -11.26 -2.34 10.86
C GLY A 162 -12.49 -3.22 10.59
N GLY A 163 -12.38 -4.54 10.85
CA GLY A 163 -13.49 -5.49 10.80
C GLY A 163 -14.14 -5.65 9.43
N PHE A 164 -13.45 -5.29 8.34
CA PHE A 164 -14.00 -5.18 6.97
C PHE A 164 -15.13 -4.14 6.84
N ALA A 165 -15.30 -3.27 7.80
CA ALA A 165 -16.29 -2.19 7.77
C ALA A 165 -15.66 -0.85 7.39
N TYR A 166 -14.38 -0.68 7.69
CA TYR A 166 -13.56 0.47 7.31
C TYR A 166 -12.08 0.08 7.30
N VAL A 167 -11.20 1.00 6.90
CA VAL A 167 -9.75 0.79 6.87
C VAL A 167 -9.09 1.66 7.94
N GLY A 168 -8.55 1.03 8.99
CA GLY A 168 -7.88 1.71 10.10
C GLY A 168 -6.42 2.06 9.79
N ALA A 169 -6.14 2.62 8.60
CA ALA A 169 -4.80 2.75 8.05
C ALA A 169 -3.83 3.52 8.95
N MET A 170 -4.28 4.60 9.57
CA MET A 170 -3.44 5.45 10.43
C MET A 170 -2.89 4.73 11.67
N HIS A 171 -3.51 3.62 12.07
CA HIS A 171 -3.04 2.80 13.19
C HIS A 171 -2.38 1.49 12.75
N ASP A 172 -2.87 0.87 11.67
CA ASP A 172 -2.68 -0.58 11.43
C ASP A 172 -2.03 -0.91 10.08
N SER A 173 -1.71 0.08 9.22
CA SER A 173 -0.94 -0.13 8.00
C SER A 173 0.05 0.98 7.68
N PHE A 174 -0.31 2.27 7.78
CA PHE A 174 0.62 3.38 7.54
C PHE A 174 1.83 3.36 8.47
N PRO A 175 1.67 3.12 9.79
CA PRO A 175 2.83 3.01 10.68
C PRO A 175 3.78 1.87 10.27
N HIS A 176 3.24 0.70 9.93
CA HIS A 176 4.02 -0.45 9.48
C HIS A 176 4.76 -0.14 8.17
N ALA A 177 4.07 0.42 7.18
CA ALA A 177 4.64 0.79 5.90
C ALA A 177 5.76 1.85 6.05
N LEU A 178 5.56 2.84 6.93
CA LEU A 178 6.57 3.84 7.22
C LEU A 178 7.83 3.21 7.86
N GLU A 179 7.66 2.34 8.85
CA GLU A 179 8.81 1.69 9.50
C GLU A 179 9.54 0.73 8.55
N LEU A 180 8.82 0.01 7.68
CA LEU A 180 9.44 -0.82 6.63
C LEU A 180 10.23 0.04 5.64
N SER A 181 9.69 1.20 5.24
CA SER A 181 10.40 2.10 4.31
C SER A 181 11.68 2.67 4.92
N LYS A 182 11.71 2.99 6.22
CA LYS A 182 12.92 3.41 6.93
C LYS A 182 14.00 2.31 7.00
N LYS A 183 13.59 1.05 6.91
CA LYS A 183 14.50 -0.11 6.84
C LYS A 183 14.97 -0.40 5.40
N GLY A 184 14.54 0.41 4.43
CA GLY A 184 14.94 0.29 3.03
C GLY A 184 14.00 -0.55 2.16
N TYR A 185 12.94 -1.16 2.72
CA TYR A 185 11.95 -1.90 1.94
C TYR A 185 10.91 -0.98 1.32
N ASN A 186 10.47 -1.29 0.13
CA ASN A 186 9.32 -0.64 -0.47
C ASN A 186 8.03 -1.14 0.20
N ALA A 187 7.19 -0.25 0.70
CA ALA A 187 5.98 -0.65 1.41
C ALA A 187 4.75 0.06 0.86
N PHE A 188 3.71 -0.70 0.60
CA PHE A 188 2.43 -0.20 0.15
C PHE A 188 1.39 -0.39 1.23
N ALA A 189 0.57 0.61 1.48
CA ALA A 189 -0.59 0.49 2.36
C ALA A 189 -1.87 0.57 1.53
N LEU A 190 -2.67 -0.50 1.57
CA LEU A 190 -3.90 -0.60 0.78
C LEU A 190 -5.06 0.05 1.51
N ILE A 191 -5.76 0.93 0.82
CA ILE A 191 -7.11 1.35 1.15
C ILE A 191 -8.07 0.49 0.32
N TYR A 192 -8.89 -0.29 0.99
CA TYR A 192 -9.77 -1.29 0.38
C TYR A 192 -11.25 -1.00 0.65
N ARG A 193 -12.13 -1.52 -0.20
CA ARG A 193 -13.59 -1.40 -0.01
C ARG A 193 -14.08 -2.28 1.14
N PRO A 194 -15.12 -1.87 1.88
CA PRO A 194 -15.73 -2.71 2.91
C PRO A 194 -16.22 -4.06 2.37
N GLY A 195 -16.18 -5.08 3.23
CA GLY A 195 -16.55 -6.46 2.90
C GLY A 195 -15.33 -7.37 2.72
N ALA A 196 -15.37 -8.58 3.31
CA ALA A 196 -14.21 -9.46 3.33
C ALA A 196 -13.79 -9.94 1.91
N GLN A 197 -14.77 -10.32 1.09
CA GLN A 197 -14.52 -10.74 -0.29
C GLN A 197 -13.98 -9.56 -1.12
N THR A 198 -14.63 -8.43 -1.06
CA THR A 198 -14.27 -7.20 -1.80
C THR A 198 -12.89 -6.70 -1.41
N ALA A 199 -12.56 -6.74 -0.12
CA ALA A 199 -11.23 -6.35 0.36
C ALA A 199 -10.12 -7.28 -0.19
N CYS A 200 -10.38 -8.58 -0.26
CA CYS A 200 -9.45 -9.53 -0.89
C CYS A 200 -9.33 -9.32 -2.41
N GLU A 201 -10.41 -8.96 -3.09
CA GLU A 201 -10.37 -8.58 -4.51
C GLU A 201 -9.55 -7.32 -4.74
N ASP A 202 -9.68 -6.30 -3.86
CA ASP A 202 -8.87 -5.09 -3.92
C ASP A 202 -7.39 -5.37 -3.65
N LEU A 203 -7.08 -6.26 -2.70
CA LEU A 203 -5.70 -6.68 -2.46
C LEU A 203 -5.12 -7.47 -3.64
N ALA A 204 -5.90 -8.35 -4.25
CA ALA A 204 -5.49 -9.06 -5.46
C ALA A 204 -5.21 -8.10 -6.62
N ARG A 205 -6.08 -7.10 -6.82
CA ARG A 205 -5.88 -6.03 -7.80
C ARG A 205 -4.64 -5.19 -7.52
N ALA A 206 -4.39 -4.86 -6.23
CA ALA A 206 -3.21 -4.12 -5.80
C ALA A 206 -1.92 -4.88 -6.10
N ILE A 207 -1.86 -6.18 -5.81
CA ILE A 207 -0.71 -7.03 -6.12
C ILE A 207 -0.50 -7.07 -7.64
N SER A 208 -1.55 -7.31 -8.44
CA SER A 208 -1.47 -7.27 -9.91
C SER A 208 -0.95 -5.94 -10.43
N PHE A 209 -1.40 -4.83 -9.85
CA PHE A 209 -0.92 -3.48 -10.20
C PHE A 209 0.58 -3.34 -9.92
N ILE A 210 1.04 -3.73 -8.71
CA ILE A 210 2.45 -3.60 -8.34
C ILE A 210 3.34 -4.43 -9.27
N PHE A 211 2.94 -5.66 -9.62
CA PHE A 211 3.69 -6.50 -10.56
C PHE A 211 3.72 -5.91 -11.97
N ALA A 212 2.59 -5.38 -12.46
CA ALA A 212 2.51 -4.77 -13.78
C ALA A 212 3.38 -3.51 -13.94
N TYR A 213 3.58 -2.76 -12.85
CA TYR A 213 4.33 -1.50 -12.82
C TYR A 213 5.63 -1.58 -12.01
N ALA A 214 6.17 -2.80 -11.80
CA ALA A 214 7.32 -3.01 -10.91
C ALA A 214 8.55 -2.20 -11.32
N GLU A 215 8.81 -2.03 -12.61
CA GLU A 215 9.93 -1.24 -13.14
C GLU A 215 9.75 0.25 -12.81
N GLU A 216 8.56 0.81 -13.06
CA GLU A 216 8.25 2.22 -12.79
C GLU A 216 8.21 2.50 -11.28
N LEU A 217 7.73 1.55 -10.50
CA LEU A 217 7.71 1.63 -9.04
C LEU A 217 9.10 1.39 -8.44
N GLN A 218 10.04 0.86 -9.22
CA GLN A 218 11.38 0.47 -8.79
C GLN A 218 11.34 -0.54 -7.62
N VAL A 219 10.53 -1.59 -7.75
CA VAL A 219 10.40 -2.64 -6.74
C VAL A 219 10.85 -4.00 -7.29
N ASP A 220 11.47 -4.81 -6.43
CA ASP A 220 11.73 -6.21 -6.71
C ASP A 220 10.52 -7.04 -6.28
N THR A 221 9.96 -7.80 -7.22
CA THR A 221 8.77 -8.63 -7.01
C THR A 221 9.07 -10.01 -6.44
N ASP A 222 10.32 -10.42 -6.42
CA ASP A 222 10.71 -11.70 -5.84
C ASP A 222 10.54 -11.66 -4.32
N CYS A 223 9.99 -12.72 -3.75
CA CYS A 223 9.84 -12.87 -2.30
C CYS A 223 9.13 -11.67 -1.61
N TYR A 224 8.15 -11.05 -2.28
CA TYR A 224 7.35 -9.99 -1.65
C TYR A 224 6.60 -10.51 -0.42
N SER A 225 6.11 -9.63 0.45
CA SER A 225 5.40 -10.02 1.66
C SER A 225 4.04 -9.35 1.81
N LEU A 226 3.13 -10.03 2.50
CA LEU A 226 1.80 -9.52 2.86
C LEU A 226 1.71 -9.36 4.37
N TRP A 227 1.40 -8.16 4.82
CA TRP A 227 1.31 -7.78 6.23
C TRP A 227 -0.11 -7.36 6.56
N GLY A 228 -0.57 -7.67 7.76
CA GLY A 228 -1.83 -7.12 8.19
C GLY A 228 -2.24 -7.43 9.62
N GLY A 229 -3.02 -6.50 10.19
CA GLY A 229 -3.64 -6.64 11.50
C GLY A 229 -5.14 -6.95 11.41
N SER A 230 -5.68 -7.76 12.30
CA SER A 230 -7.12 -8.06 12.41
C SER A 230 -7.73 -8.50 11.07
N ALA A 231 -8.65 -7.73 10.49
CA ALA A 231 -9.21 -7.99 9.16
C ALA A 231 -8.13 -8.01 8.07
N GLY A 232 -7.16 -7.10 8.12
CA GLY A 232 -6.01 -7.06 7.21
C GLY A 232 -5.13 -8.30 7.31
N GLY A 233 -4.93 -8.84 8.51
CA GLY A 233 -4.23 -10.10 8.72
C GLY A 233 -4.95 -11.29 8.07
N ARG A 234 -6.29 -11.27 8.07
CA ARG A 234 -7.09 -12.28 7.36
C ARG A 234 -6.95 -12.15 5.85
N MET A 235 -6.89 -10.92 5.31
CA MET A 235 -6.59 -10.68 3.88
C MET A 235 -5.21 -11.23 3.51
N ALA A 236 -4.19 -10.93 4.31
CA ALA A 236 -2.82 -11.43 4.10
C ALA A 236 -2.79 -12.97 4.11
N ALA A 237 -3.52 -13.63 5.02
CA ALA A 237 -3.64 -15.08 5.06
C ALA A 237 -4.32 -15.65 3.81
N TYR A 238 -5.47 -15.09 3.40
CA TYR A 238 -6.20 -15.57 2.22
C TYR A 238 -5.39 -15.39 0.93
N LEU A 239 -4.83 -14.22 0.69
CA LEU A 239 -4.01 -13.97 -0.51
C LEU A 239 -2.71 -14.80 -0.47
N GLY A 240 -2.13 -15.03 0.72
CA GLY A 240 -1.03 -15.94 0.90
C GLY A 240 -1.35 -17.37 0.46
N THR A 241 -2.50 -17.90 0.88
CA THR A 241 -2.94 -19.26 0.58
C THR A 241 -3.40 -19.45 -0.85
N TYR A 242 -4.26 -18.54 -1.37
CA TYR A 242 -4.96 -18.71 -2.64
C TYR A 242 -4.30 -17.95 -3.80
N GLY A 243 -3.41 -17.01 -3.51
CA GLY A 243 -2.82 -16.11 -4.49
C GLY A 243 -3.80 -15.07 -5.02
N PRO A 244 -3.32 -14.06 -5.78
CA PRO A 244 -4.19 -13.06 -6.39
C PRO A 244 -5.24 -13.63 -7.33
N ALA A 245 -4.92 -14.67 -8.11
CA ALA A 245 -5.86 -15.35 -9.02
C ALA A 245 -7.10 -15.90 -8.31
N GLY A 246 -6.97 -16.30 -7.04
CA GLY A 246 -8.09 -16.76 -6.21
C GLY A 246 -9.15 -15.68 -5.94
N PHE A 247 -8.82 -14.41 -6.15
CA PHE A 247 -9.67 -13.24 -5.91
C PHE A 247 -9.78 -12.32 -7.13
N GLY A 248 -9.64 -12.89 -8.34
CA GLY A 248 -9.85 -12.15 -9.60
C GLY A 248 -8.66 -11.28 -10.04
N GLY A 249 -7.52 -11.39 -9.39
CA GLY A 249 -6.25 -10.83 -9.86
C GLY A 249 -5.54 -11.76 -10.85
N ASP A 250 -4.31 -11.39 -11.22
CA ASP A 250 -3.50 -12.17 -12.14
C ASP A 250 -2.93 -13.44 -11.49
N ASP A 251 -2.54 -14.43 -12.31
CA ASP A 251 -1.83 -15.62 -11.87
C ASP A 251 -0.35 -15.29 -11.61
N LEU A 252 -0.07 -14.83 -10.40
CA LEU A 252 1.23 -14.33 -9.96
C LEU A 252 1.84 -15.24 -8.89
N PRO A 253 3.16 -15.16 -8.67
CA PRO A 253 3.80 -15.84 -7.55
C PRO A 253 3.13 -15.50 -6.22
N ARG A 254 3.13 -16.47 -5.30
CA ARG A 254 2.69 -16.22 -3.92
C ARG A 254 3.73 -15.43 -3.15
N PRO A 255 3.34 -14.74 -2.08
CA PRO A 255 4.29 -14.02 -1.25
C PRO A 255 5.32 -14.95 -0.63
N GLY A 256 6.53 -14.47 -0.45
CA GLY A 256 7.59 -15.17 0.27
C GLY A 256 7.34 -15.25 1.77
N ALA A 257 6.54 -14.35 2.32
CA ALA A 257 6.09 -14.39 3.71
C ALA A 257 4.72 -13.73 3.91
N ALA A 258 3.97 -14.21 4.91
CA ALA A 258 2.79 -13.54 5.47
C ALA A 258 3.04 -13.16 6.93
N VAL A 259 2.85 -11.90 7.27
CA VAL A 259 2.96 -11.34 8.63
C VAL A 259 1.59 -10.98 9.13
N ILE A 260 1.14 -11.68 10.15
CA ILE A 260 -0.27 -11.68 10.57
C ILE A 260 -0.38 -11.31 12.04
N GLN A 261 -1.00 -10.16 12.33
CA GLN A 261 -1.27 -9.72 13.68
C GLN A 261 -2.74 -9.99 14.07
N TYR A 262 -2.93 -10.38 15.30
CA TYR A 262 -4.20 -10.46 16.03
C TYR A 262 -5.44 -10.77 15.16
N THR A 263 -5.40 -11.86 14.38
CA THR A 263 -6.55 -12.32 13.62
C THR A 263 -6.91 -13.78 13.94
N GLY A 264 -8.19 -14.05 14.22
CA GLY A 264 -8.69 -15.39 14.52
C GLY A 264 -8.81 -16.31 13.29
N HIS A 265 -7.99 -16.10 12.25
CA HIS A 265 -7.93 -16.97 11.08
C HIS A 265 -7.38 -18.35 11.46
N SER A 266 -8.13 -19.43 11.15
CA SER A 266 -7.79 -20.80 11.54
C SER A 266 -7.55 -21.75 10.37
N GLU A 267 -7.89 -21.33 9.14
CA GLU A 267 -7.66 -22.14 7.95
C GLU A 267 -6.16 -22.24 7.65
N TYR A 268 -5.73 -23.41 7.16
CA TYR A 268 -4.35 -23.67 6.79
C TYR A 268 -4.29 -24.71 5.68
N SER A 269 -3.23 -24.65 4.87
CA SER A 269 -3.00 -25.60 3.79
C SER A 269 -1.50 -25.68 3.45
N ARG A 270 -1.13 -26.60 2.56
CA ARG A 270 0.23 -26.71 2.02
C ARG A 270 0.61 -25.52 1.11
N ASN A 271 -0.36 -24.71 0.76
CA ASN A 271 -0.17 -23.56 -0.11
C ASN A 271 0.09 -22.26 0.65
N ASP A 272 -0.02 -22.29 1.98
CA ASP A 272 0.33 -21.12 2.79
C ASP A 272 1.82 -20.78 2.63
N PRO A 273 2.17 -19.50 2.59
CA PRO A 273 3.57 -19.07 2.64
C PRO A 273 4.16 -19.24 4.04
N PRO A 274 5.48 -19.14 4.21
CA PRO A 274 6.09 -18.90 5.52
C PRO A 274 5.32 -17.82 6.28
N THR A 275 5.00 -18.08 7.54
CA THR A 275 4.06 -17.23 8.28
C THR A 275 4.61 -16.83 9.65
N TYR A 276 4.75 -15.52 9.86
CA TYR A 276 4.95 -14.90 11.17
C TYR A 276 3.60 -14.47 11.74
N SER A 277 3.36 -14.72 13.04
CA SER A 277 2.15 -14.22 13.69
C SER A 277 2.41 -13.73 15.10
N CYS A 278 1.74 -12.63 15.46
CA CYS A 278 1.76 -12.10 16.82
C CYS A 278 0.38 -11.65 17.29
N VAL A 279 0.15 -11.76 18.61
CA VAL A 279 -1.16 -11.48 19.21
C VAL A 279 -1.01 -11.20 20.71
N GLY A 280 -1.93 -10.45 21.29
CA GLY A 280 -2.01 -10.28 22.75
C GLY A 280 -2.72 -11.45 23.43
N GLU A 281 -2.23 -11.91 24.58
CA GLU A 281 -2.88 -12.99 25.34
C GLU A 281 -4.25 -12.57 25.93
N SER A 282 -4.45 -11.25 26.13
CA SER A 282 -5.69 -10.66 26.60
C SER A 282 -6.61 -10.18 25.48
N ASP A 283 -6.31 -10.55 24.23
CA ASP A 283 -7.14 -10.22 23.07
C ASP A 283 -8.53 -10.89 23.19
N GLY A 284 -9.56 -10.05 23.31
CA GLY A 284 -10.96 -10.51 23.41
C GLY A 284 -11.62 -10.77 22.06
N ILE A 285 -10.95 -10.47 20.94
CA ILE A 285 -11.47 -10.60 19.57
C ILE A 285 -10.79 -11.77 18.86
N ALA A 286 -9.46 -11.82 18.89
CA ALA A 286 -8.66 -12.87 18.26
C ALA A 286 -8.03 -13.77 19.33
N SER A 287 -8.44 -15.02 19.39
CA SER A 287 -7.86 -15.97 20.33
C SER A 287 -6.43 -16.32 19.95
N TRP A 288 -5.46 -16.01 20.80
CA TRP A 288 -4.06 -16.37 20.59
C TRP A 288 -3.87 -17.90 20.44
N ARG A 289 -4.69 -18.72 21.12
CA ARG A 289 -4.64 -20.20 21.01
C ARG A 289 -5.03 -20.68 19.63
N VAL A 290 -5.97 -19.99 18.96
CA VAL A 290 -6.37 -20.33 17.58
C VAL A 290 -5.23 -20.02 16.63
N MET A 291 -4.55 -18.89 16.83
CA MET A 291 -3.40 -18.51 16.02
C MET A 291 -2.21 -19.44 16.24
N GLU A 292 -1.89 -19.75 17.48
CA GLU A 292 -0.83 -20.71 17.84
C GLU A 292 -1.10 -22.08 17.20
N GLN A 293 -2.32 -22.58 17.34
CA GLN A 293 -2.72 -23.86 16.73
C GLN A 293 -2.57 -23.85 15.22
N ARG A 294 -2.97 -22.76 14.53
CA ARG A 294 -2.79 -22.63 13.09
C ARG A 294 -1.32 -22.73 12.70
N LEU A 295 -0.45 -22.00 13.39
CA LEU A 295 0.99 -22.02 13.10
C LEU A 295 1.60 -23.39 13.38
N ALA A 296 1.19 -24.08 14.44
CA ALA A 296 1.61 -25.45 14.70
C ALA A 296 1.20 -26.41 13.56
N GLN A 297 0.01 -26.22 12.96
CA GLN A 297 -0.43 -27.00 11.81
C GLN A 297 0.39 -26.67 10.54
N LEU A 298 0.71 -25.40 10.29
CA LEU A 298 1.58 -25.01 9.19
C LEU A 298 2.98 -25.60 9.34
N SER A 299 3.56 -25.51 10.54
CA SER A 299 4.86 -26.11 10.86
C SER A 299 4.87 -27.63 10.64
N ALA A 300 3.79 -28.33 11.02
CA ALA A 300 3.62 -29.75 10.76
C ALA A 300 3.54 -30.11 9.26
N LEU A 301 3.19 -29.16 8.39
CA LEU A 301 3.22 -29.29 6.94
C LEU A 301 4.60 -28.97 6.34
N GLY A 302 5.58 -28.56 7.18
CA GLY A 302 6.93 -28.18 6.75
C GLY A 302 7.07 -26.72 6.31
N ILE A 303 6.07 -25.87 6.62
CA ILE A 303 6.10 -24.44 6.35
C ILE A 303 6.81 -23.74 7.52
N ASP A 304 7.73 -22.83 7.23
CA ASP A 304 8.42 -22.06 8.27
C ASP A 304 7.43 -21.14 8.98
N THR A 305 7.50 -21.12 10.31
CA THR A 305 6.56 -20.35 11.14
C THR A 305 7.23 -19.76 12.38
N GLU A 306 6.79 -18.56 12.75
CA GLU A 306 7.18 -17.91 14.00
C GLU A 306 5.94 -17.35 14.70
N PHE A 307 5.82 -17.54 16.01
CA PHE A 307 4.64 -17.14 16.78
C PHE A 307 5.01 -16.45 18.08
N HIS A 308 4.38 -15.29 18.32
CA HIS A 308 4.55 -14.51 19.55
C HIS A 308 3.19 -14.19 20.19
N ALA A 309 3.04 -14.56 21.46
CA ALA A 309 1.91 -14.16 22.29
C ALA A 309 2.39 -13.23 23.39
N TYR A 310 1.80 -12.04 23.49
CA TYR A 310 2.25 -10.99 24.40
C TYR A 310 1.36 -10.91 25.65
N PRO A 311 1.92 -11.18 26.86
CA PRO A 311 1.14 -11.19 28.08
C PRO A 311 0.45 -9.87 28.38
N GLY A 312 -0.83 -9.92 28.75
CA GLY A 312 -1.60 -8.76 29.16
C GLY A 312 -2.03 -7.81 28.04
N LEU A 313 -1.57 -8.02 26.81
CA LEU A 313 -1.88 -7.16 25.69
C LEU A 313 -3.23 -7.52 25.04
N GLY A 314 -4.01 -6.52 24.70
CA GLY A 314 -5.32 -6.66 24.03
C GLY A 314 -5.24 -6.63 22.52
N HIS A 315 -6.39 -6.49 21.87
CA HIS A 315 -6.52 -6.41 20.41
C HIS A 315 -6.02 -5.08 19.85
N GLY A 316 -5.42 -5.11 18.65
CA GLY A 316 -5.13 -3.89 17.89
C GLY A 316 -4.00 -3.05 18.48
N PHE A 317 -2.87 -3.65 18.82
CA PHE A 317 -1.73 -2.93 19.39
C PHE A 317 -0.85 -2.18 18.37
N GLY A 318 -1.13 -2.29 17.07
CA GLY A 318 -0.37 -1.62 16.02
C GLY A 318 1.13 -1.92 16.08
N LEU A 319 1.99 -0.90 16.19
CA LEU A 319 3.43 -1.08 16.37
C LEU A 319 3.83 -1.61 17.76
N GLY A 320 2.92 -1.62 18.72
CA GLY A 320 3.19 -2.12 20.07
C GLY A 320 4.13 -1.25 20.89
N THR A 321 4.43 -0.02 20.49
CA THR A 321 5.35 0.90 21.16
C THR A 321 4.97 1.09 22.62
N GLY A 322 5.93 0.95 23.53
CA GLY A 322 5.71 1.06 24.97
C GLY A 322 4.93 -0.09 25.60
N THR A 323 4.73 -1.20 24.88
CA THR A 323 4.01 -2.39 25.35
C THR A 323 4.91 -3.65 25.33
N ALA A 324 4.37 -4.78 25.74
CA ALA A 324 5.09 -6.06 25.66
C ALA A 324 5.38 -6.51 24.21
N ALA A 325 4.73 -5.90 23.23
CA ALA A 325 4.93 -6.19 21.80
C ALA A 325 5.94 -5.25 21.12
N GLU A 326 6.59 -4.34 21.87
CA GLU A 326 7.62 -3.48 21.28
C GLU A 326 8.73 -4.34 20.65
N GLY A 327 9.10 -4.03 19.40
CA GLY A 327 10.11 -4.78 18.65
C GLY A 327 9.55 -5.92 17.76
N TRP A 328 8.26 -6.21 17.82
CA TRP A 328 7.68 -7.29 17.00
C TRP A 328 7.90 -7.09 15.49
N LEU A 329 7.92 -5.82 15.02
CA LEU A 329 8.10 -5.53 13.60
C LEU A 329 9.52 -5.88 13.15
N GLU A 330 10.52 -5.66 14.00
CA GLU A 330 11.90 -6.07 13.78
C GLU A 330 12.03 -7.59 13.65
N ASP A 331 11.39 -8.34 14.55
CA ASP A 331 11.36 -9.81 14.51
C ASP A 331 10.68 -10.30 13.21
N ALA A 332 9.57 -9.68 12.82
CA ALA A 332 8.85 -10.02 11.58
C ALA A 332 9.67 -9.69 10.32
N VAL A 333 10.45 -8.60 10.32
CA VAL A 333 11.38 -8.27 9.23
C VAL A 333 12.48 -9.32 9.16
N ALA A 334 13.11 -9.68 10.28
CA ALA A 334 14.13 -10.73 10.31
C ALA A 334 13.59 -12.08 9.84
N PHE A 335 12.34 -12.42 10.20
CA PHE A 335 11.67 -13.61 9.68
C PHE A 335 11.50 -13.55 8.16
N TRP A 336 11.06 -12.40 7.61
CA TRP A 336 10.90 -12.23 6.16
C TRP A 336 12.26 -12.29 5.43
N GLU A 337 13.30 -11.61 5.96
CA GLU A 337 14.66 -11.63 5.40
C GLU A 337 15.21 -13.06 5.30
N LYS A 338 14.97 -13.88 6.30
CA LYS A 338 15.34 -15.31 6.26
C LYS A 338 14.72 -16.04 5.06
N GLN A 339 13.51 -15.67 4.63
CA GLN A 339 12.85 -16.28 3.48
C GLN A 339 13.43 -15.79 2.13
N MET A 340 14.16 -14.67 2.12
CA MET A 340 14.84 -14.16 0.91
C MET A 340 16.17 -14.89 0.61
N GLU A 341 16.70 -15.63 1.59
CA GLU A 341 17.98 -16.36 1.48
C GLU A 341 17.80 -17.78 0.92
N VAL A 342 16.57 -18.24 0.79
CA VAL A 342 16.19 -19.60 0.31
C VAL A 342 15.87 -19.56 -1.20
#